data_6fcad68a8211b77383edbd97479efdfa
#
_entry.id   6fcad68a8211b77383edbd97479efdfa
#
_cell.length_a   1.000
_cell.length_b   1.000
_cell.length_c   1.000
_cell.angle_alpha   90.00
_cell.angle_beta   90.00
_cell.angle_gamma   90.00
#
_symmetry.space_group_name_H-M   'P 1'
#
loop_
_entity.id
_entity.type
_entity.pdbx_description
1 polymer ?
#
loop_
_entity_poly.entity_id
_entity_poly.type
_entity_poly.pdbx_seq_one_letter_code
_entity_poly.pdbx_strand_id
1 'polypeptide(L)'
;MLFGDKGYIEFKYEEQIAKWAKFAEKKGNEILANPNQLAKWLQCEGTWFVGVDVLPNDSKGNFKSVKFPHTFSRLMKNINLKPYHKAQLSVIFPGYPRPRAGDSEAAFEYRLKRDAAHVDGLLPIGTEKRRYLIEPHGIILGIPLNNTHSGASPIVVWEGSHLIMKKEFSSLLSKVPPSSWKDIDLTDTYKKARRNCFENCTRKVIESPVGTG
;
A
#
# COMPACT_ATOMS: atom_id res chain seq x y z
N MET A 1 9.67 -19.28 3.40
CA MET A 1 8.81 -18.23 2.78
C MET A 1 9.44 -16.88 3.10
N LEU A 2 9.56 -15.94 2.15
CA LEU A 2 10.32 -14.70 2.34
C LEU A 2 9.79 -13.83 3.50
N PHE A 3 8.46 -13.75 3.63
CA PHE A 3 7.81 -12.91 4.66
C PHE A 3 7.44 -13.69 5.93
N GLY A 4 7.84 -14.96 6.02
CA GLY A 4 7.57 -15.83 7.19
C GLY A 4 6.08 -15.83 7.58
N ASP A 5 5.83 -15.93 8.87
CA ASP A 5 4.47 -15.95 9.42
C ASP A 5 3.88 -14.54 9.60
N LYS A 6 4.72 -13.51 9.63
CA LYS A 6 4.29 -12.13 9.85
C LYS A 6 3.64 -11.48 8.63
N GLY A 7 4.20 -11.72 7.44
CA GLY A 7 3.71 -11.14 6.18
C GLY A 7 4.37 -9.80 5.81
N TYR A 8 5.36 -9.35 6.57
CA TYR A 8 6.13 -8.14 6.29
C TYR A 8 7.60 -8.29 6.74
N ILE A 9 8.44 -7.38 6.25
CA ILE A 9 9.85 -7.24 6.63
C ILE A 9 10.14 -5.76 6.88
N GLU A 10 10.76 -5.46 8.00
CA GLU A 10 11.29 -4.14 8.30
C GLU A 10 12.79 -4.11 7.95
N PHE A 11 13.19 -3.14 7.14
CA PHE A 11 14.58 -2.92 6.80
C PHE A 11 15.18 -1.85 7.73
N LYS A 12 16.40 -2.08 8.16
CA LYS A 12 17.16 -1.07 8.91
C LYS A 12 17.48 0.14 8.03
N TYR A 13 17.80 1.25 8.66
CA TYR A 13 18.28 2.43 7.98
C TYR A 13 19.48 2.11 7.07
N GLU A 14 19.41 2.61 5.84
CA GLU A 14 20.49 2.59 4.85
C GLU A 14 20.63 3.99 4.23
N GLU A 15 21.85 4.52 4.16
CA GLU A 15 22.12 5.85 3.60
C GLU A 15 21.60 6.01 2.16
N GLN A 16 21.68 4.94 1.36
CA GLN A 16 21.20 4.96 -0.02
C GLN A 16 19.67 5.08 -0.07
N ILE A 17 18.94 4.45 0.87
CA ILE A 17 17.49 4.60 1.01
C ILE A 17 17.15 6.03 1.38
N ALA A 18 17.87 6.62 2.35
CA ALA A 18 17.66 7.99 2.78
C ALA A 18 17.90 9.00 1.63
N LYS A 19 18.93 8.81 0.83
CA LYS A 19 19.17 9.63 -0.37
C LYS A 19 18.04 9.53 -1.39
N TRP A 20 17.55 8.32 -1.62
CA TRP A 20 16.40 8.09 -2.51
C TRP A 20 15.11 8.73 -1.96
N ALA A 21 14.83 8.55 -0.67
CA ALA A 21 13.68 9.12 0.02
C ALA A 21 13.70 10.66 -0.03
N LYS A 22 14.83 11.28 0.25
CA LYS A 22 15.00 12.75 0.17
C LYS A 22 14.73 13.30 -1.23
N PHE A 23 15.15 12.58 -2.27
CA PHE A 23 14.85 12.97 -3.65
C PHE A 23 13.35 12.79 -3.96
N ALA A 24 12.76 11.69 -3.52
CA ALA A 24 11.33 11.42 -3.66
C ALA A 24 10.47 12.47 -2.91
N GLU A 25 10.87 12.87 -1.70
CA GLU A 25 10.24 13.94 -0.93
C GLU A 25 10.26 15.27 -1.70
N LYS A 26 11.41 15.65 -2.25
CA LYS A 26 11.52 16.85 -3.08
C LYS A 26 10.56 16.82 -4.25
N LYS A 27 10.48 15.69 -4.98
CA LYS A 27 9.54 15.50 -6.08
C LYS A 27 8.09 15.48 -5.61
N GLY A 28 7.84 14.90 -4.46
CA GLY A 28 6.53 14.93 -3.80
C GLY A 28 6.06 16.35 -3.52
N ASN A 29 6.93 17.21 -2.98
CA ASN A 29 6.60 18.61 -2.73
C ASN A 29 6.30 19.39 -4.03
N GLU A 30 7.03 19.12 -5.13
CA GLU A 30 6.73 19.68 -6.45
C GLU A 30 5.33 19.26 -6.94
N ILE A 31 4.93 18.00 -6.70
CA ILE A 31 3.61 17.46 -7.05
C ILE A 31 2.52 18.11 -6.20
N LEU A 32 2.73 18.24 -4.90
CA LEU A 32 1.78 18.86 -3.97
C LEU A 32 1.59 20.37 -4.23
N ALA A 33 2.58 21.05 -4.80
CA ALA A 33 2.46 22.44 -5.22
C ALA A 33 1.62 22.63 -6.49
N ASN A 34 1.25 21.54 -7.20
CA ASN A 34 0.46 21.61 -8.43
C ASN A 34 -1.05 21.47 -8.13
N PRO A 35 -1.87 22.53 -8.36
CA PRO A 35 -3.31 22.49 -8.08
C PRO A 35 -4.05 21.36 -8.80
N ASN A 36 -3.66 21.01 -10.02
CA ASN A 36 -4.29 19.93 -10.78
C ASN A 36 -4.04 18.56 -10.13
N GLN A 37 -2.87 18.36 -9.54
CA GLN A 37 -2.56 17.13 -8.79
C GLN A 37 -3.36 17.07 -7.48
N LEU A 38 -3.48 18.20 -6.78
CA LEU A 38 -4.31 18.27 -5.58
C LEU A 38 -5.78 17.97 -5.91
N ALA A 39 -6.35 18.62 -6.92
CA ALA A 39 -7.73 18.41 -7.34
C ALA A 39 -8.02 16.94 -7.71
N LYS A 40 -7.04 16.25 -8.29
CA LYS A 40 -7.17 14.85 -8.70
C LYS A 40 -7.07 13.85 -7.54
N TRP A 41 -6.16 14.09 -6.60
CA TRP A 41 -5.71 13.07 -5.66
C TRP A 41 -5.98 13.36 -4.18
N LEU A 42 -6.39 14.58 -3.83
CA LEU A 42 -6.69 14.94 -2.46
C LEU A 42 -8.07 14.41 -2.05
N GLN A 43 -8.12 13.66 -0.97
CA GLN A 43 -9.30 12.94 -0.49
C GLN A 43 -9.53 13.24 1.01
N CYS A 44 -10.59 12.65 1.57
CA CYS A 44 -10.88 12.70 3.00
C CYS A 44 -10.92 14.15 3.51
N GLU A 45 -11.75 15.00 2.88
CA GLU A 45 -11.91 16.43 3.22
C GLU A 45 -10.57 17.18 3.23
N GLY A 46 -9.67 16.86 2.32
CA GLY A 46 -8.38 17.52 2.18
C GLY A 46 -7.28 17.01 3.12
N THR A 47 -7.51 15.91 3.84
CA THR A 47 -6.54 15.41 4.83
C THR A 47 -5.69 14.25 4.35
N TRP A 48 -5.92 13.73 3.14
CA TRP A 48 -5.12 12.64 2.57
C TRP A 48 -4.91 12.81 1.07
N PHE A 49 -3.66 12.93 0.65
CA PHE A 49 -3.26 12.89 -0.76
C PHE A 49 -2.82 11.47 -1.15
N VAL A 50 -3.42 10.91 -2.19
CA VAL A 50 -3.14 9.55 -2.69
C VAL A 50 -2.80 9.62 -4.17
N GLY A 51 -1.60 10.06 -4.50
CA GLY A 51 -1.13 10.19 -5.87
C GLY A 51 -0.61 8.86 -6.42
N VAL A 52 -1.45 8.14 -7.17
CA VAL A 52 -1.07 6.88 -7.82
C VAL A 52 -0.17 7.17 -9.02
N ASP A 53 0.96 6.47 -9.12
CA ASP A 53 1.92 6.55 -10.24
C ASP A 53 2.48 7.97 -10.51
N VAL A 54 2.52 8.84 -9.51
CA VAL A 54 2.91 10.25 -9.70
C VAL A 54 4.40 10.50 -9.62
N LEU A 55 5.18 9.65 -8.95
CA LEU A 55 6.62 9.81 -8.87
C LEU A 55 7.30 9.33 -10.16
N PRO A 56 8.33 10.06 -10.65
CA PRO A 56 8.93 9.83 -11.97
C PRO A 56 10.05 8.76 -11.97
N ASN A 57 9.95 7.74 -11.11
CA ASN A 57 10.90 6.63 -11.13
C ASN A 57 10.72 5.73 -12.36
N ASP A 58 11.81 5.10 -12.79
CA ASP A 58 11.80 4.09 -13.84
C ASP A 58 11.38 2.69 -13.31
N SER A 59 11.29 1.72 -14.19
CA SER A 59 10.94 0.33 -13.87
C SER A 59 11.97 -0.40 -12.97
N LYS A 60 13.13 0.19 -12.72
CA LYS A 60 14.12 -0.27 -11.74
C LYS A 60 14.05 0.50 -10.43
N GLY A 61 13.09 1.40 -10.29
CA GLY A 61 12.92 2.26 -9.12
C GLY A 61 13.84 3.48 -9.10
N ASN A 62 14.65 3.72 -10.14
CA ASN A 62 15.61 4.84 -10.15
C ASN A 62 14.92 6.15 -10.51
N PHE A 63 15.38 7.26 -9.94
CA PHE A 63 15.27 8.59 -10.54
C PHE A 63 16.48 8.86 -11.45
N LYS A 64 16.38 9.87 -12.31
CA LYS A 64 17.47 10.19 -13.27
C LYS A 64 18.84 10.28 -12.60
N SER A 65 18.92 10.91 -11.42
CA SER A 65 20.16 11.19 -10.69
C SER A 65 20.39 10.32 -9.46
N VAL A 66 19.41 9.52 -9.06
CA VAL A 66 19.49 8.72 -7.82
C VAL A 66 19.09 7.28 -8.10
N LYS A 67 19.99 6.35 -7.81
CA LYS A 67 19.75 4.92 -7.97
C LYS A 67 18.91 4.37 -6.81
N PHE A 68 18.04 3.42 -7.15
CA PHE A 68 17.29 2.68 -6.15
C PHE A 68 18.20 1.74 -5.36
N PRO A 69 17.97 1.53 -4.06
CA PRO A 69 18.83 0.71 -3.22
C PRO A 69 19.02 -0.73 -3.71
N HIS A 70 20.26 -1.19 -3.69
CA HIS A 70 20.62 -2.56 -4.13
C HIS A 70 19.99 -3.65 -3.26
N THR A 71 19.74 -3.37 -1.99
CA THR A 71 19.07 -4.30 -1.05
C THR A 71 17.74 -4.77 -1.59
N PHE A 72 16.90 -3.82 -2.03
CA PHE A 72 15.59 -4.16 -2.62
C PHE A 72 15.73 -4.84 -3.99
N SER A 73 16.69 -4.41 -4.82
CA SER A 73 16.95 -5.04 -6.11
C SER A 73 17.37 -6.51 -5.96
N ARG A 74 18.12 -6.84 -4.89
CA ARG A 74 18.51 -8.22 -4.56
C ARG A 74 17.32 -9.04 -4.12
N LEU A 75 16.48 -8.48 -3.24
CA LEU A 75 15.22 -9.11 -2.80
C LEU A 75 14.32 -9.44 -4.00
N MET A 76 14.16 -8.49 -4.92
CA MET A 76 13.35 -8.63 -6.12
C MET A 76 13.84 -9.75 -7.03
N LYS A 77 15.15 -9.90 -7.22
CA LYS A 77 15.74 -11.00 -8.00
C LYS A 77 15.42 -12.37 -7.41
N ASN A 78 15.48 -12.48 -6.08
CA ASN A 78 15.27 -13.74 -5.39
C ASN A 78 13.82 -14.24 -5.43
N ILE A 79 12.86 -13.36 -5.67
CA ILE A 79 11.42 -13.70 -5.69
C ILE A 79 10.80 -13.58 -7.08
N ASN A 80 11.61 -13.39 -8.12
CA ASN A 80 11.19 -13.29 -9.53
C ASN A 80 9.99 -12.35 -9.72
N LEU A 81 10.03 -11.18 -9.10
CA LEU A 81 8.97 -10.18 -9.21
C LEU A 81 9.09 -9.37 -10.51
N LYS A 82 7.95 -8.81 -10.91
CA LYS A 82 7.86 -7.87 -12.04
C LYS A 82 8.63 -6.57 -11.75
N PRO A 83 8.95 -5.78 -12.77
CA PRO A 83 9.51 -4.45 -12.61
C PRO A 83 8.66 -3.57 -11.68
N TYR A 84 9.28 -2.58 -11.04
CA TYR A 84 8.55 -1.59 -10.25
C TYR A 84 7.62 -0.75 -11.11
N HIS A 85 6.45 -0.47 -10.58
CA HIS A 85 5.58 0.59 -11.11
C HIS A 85 6.18 1.96 -10.78
N LYS A 86 5.66 3.02 -11.38
CA LYS A 86 5.86 4.36 -10.84
C LYS A 86 5.34 4.40 -9.42
N ALA A 87 6.09 5.04 -8.53
CA ALA A 87 5.72 5.02 -7.12
C ALA A 87 4.53 5.94 -6.84
N GLN A 88 3.67 5.45 -5.95
CA GLN A 88 2.60 6.24 -5.35
C GLN A 88 3.19 7.17 -4.29
N LEU A 89 2.67 8.40 -4.24
CA LEU A 89 2.90 9.33 -3.14
C LEU A 89 1.69 9.35 -2.23
N SER A 90 1.86 9.00 -0.96
CA SER A 90 0.81 9.10 0.06
C SER A 90 1.21 10.13 1.11
N VAL A 91 0.39 11.16 1.32
CA VAL A 91 0.66 12.23 2.28
C VAL A 91 -0.56 12.45 3.17
N ILE A 92 -0.32 12.39 4.46
CA ILE A 92 -1.34 12.65 5.49
C ILE A 92 -1.15 14.09 5.99
N PHE A 93 -2.24 14.84 6.04
CA PHE A 93 -2.29 16.20 6.57
C PHE A 93 -2.96 16.24 7.94
N PRO A 94 -2.74 17.29 8.73
CA PRO A 94 -3.41 17.48 10.02
C PRO A 94 -4.94 17.35 9.90
N GLY A 95 -5.55 16.66 10.85
CA GLY A 95 -6.99 16.40 10.87
C GLY A 95 -7.41 15.05 10.28
N TYR A 96 -6.49 14.30 9.64
CA TYR A 96 -6.77 12.91 9.24
C TYR A 96 -6.97 12.00 10.49
N PRO A 97 -7.88 11.01 10.44
CA PRO A 97 -8.73 10.62 9.32
C PRO A 97 -10.04 11.42 9.22
N ARG A 98 -10.52 11.57 7.98
CA ARG A 98 -11.83 12.14 7.66
C ARG A 98 -12.61 11.21 6.72
N PRO A 99 -13.95 11.32 6.64
CA PRO A 99 -14.72 10.56 5.67
C PRO A 99 -14.26 10.80 4.22
N ARG A 100 -14.42 9.80 3.37
CA ARG A 100 -14.33 9.99 1.93
C ARG A 100 -15.66 10.52 1.39
N ALA A 101 -15.63 11.23 0.28
CA ALA A 101 -16.84 11.64 -0.40
C ALA A 101 -17.78 10.43 -0.66
N GLY A 102 -19.04 10.54 -0.21
CA GLY A 102 -20.04 9.48 -0.33
C GLY A 102 -19.94 8.35 0.70
N ASP A 103 -19.07 8.44 1.71
CA ASP A 103 -19.12 7.51 2.84
C ASP A 103 -20.33 7.82 3.73
N SER A 104 -21.03 6.77 4.18
CA SER A 104 -21.90 6.87 5.34
C SER A 104 -21.09 6.89 6.64
N GLU A 105 -21.67 7.44 7.71
CA GLU A 105 -21.04 7.41 9.03
C GLU A 105 -20.67 5.99 9.46
N ALA A 106 -21.57 5.02 9.27
CA ALA A 106 -21.31 3.61 9.57
C ALA A 106 -20.14 3.03 8.76
N ALA A 107 -19.98 3.42 7.48
CA ALA A 107 -18.86 2.98 6.66
C ALA A 107 -17.54 3.60 7.11
N PHE A 108 -17.56 4.86 7.52
CA PHE A 108 -16.40 5.55 8.07
C PHE A 108 -15.96 4.93 9.40
N GLU A 109 -16.88 4.76 10.35
CA GLU A 109 -16.62 4.09 11.63
C GLU A 109 -16.10 2.66 11.46
N TYR A 110 -16.67 1.89 10.54
CA TYR A 110 -16.18 0.55 10.20
C TYR A 110 -14.74 0.57 9.72
N ARG A 111 -14.37 1.57 8.94
CA ARG A 111 -13.00 1.73 8.40
C ARG A 111 -12.03 2.17 9.48
N LEU A 112 -12.42 3.12 10.35
CA LEU A 112 -11.62 3.56 11.49
C LEU A 112 -11.25 2.40 12.42
N LYS A 113 -12.23 1.61 12.84
CA LYS A 113 -12.03 0.47 13.74
C LYS A 113 -11.10 -0.63 13.18
N ARG A 114 -10.76 -0.56 11.90
CA ARG A 114 -9.94 -1.55 11.18
C ARG A 114 -8.76 -0.93 10.44
N ASP A 115 -8.37 0.29 10.81
CA ASP A 115 -7.24 1.02 10.23
C ASP A 115 -7.29 1.07 8.70
N ALA A 116 -8.48 1.12 8.11
CA ALA A 116 -8.72 1.06 6.68
C ALA A 116 -8.11 -0.16 5.96
N ALA A 117 -7.85 -1.26 6.67
CA ALA A 117 -7.15 -2.43 6.14
C ALA A 117 -7.81 -2.98 4.87
N HIS A 118 -6.99 -3.24 3.86
CA HIS A 118 -7.41 -3.72 2.54
C HIS A 118 -6.30 -4.57 1.90
N VAL A 119 -6.62 -5.15 0.75
CA VAL A 119 -5.66 -5.83 -0.13
C VAL A 119 -5.50 -4.96 -1.37
N ASP A 120 -4.26 -4.58 -1.67
CA ASP A 120 -3.95 -3.78 -2.85
C ASP A 120 -4.22 -4.55 -4.14
N GLY A 121 -4.66 -3.82 -5.18
CA GLY A 121 -4.99 -4.38 -6.48
C GLY A 121 -6.33 -5.11 -6.56
N LEU A 122 -7.02 -5.31 -5.45
CA LEU A 122 -8.39 -5.85 -5.40
C LEU A 122 -9.39 -4.70 -5.47
N LEU A 123 -9.74 -4.29 -6.68
CA LEU A 123 -10.53 -3.09 -6.94
C LEU A 123 -12.04 -3.34 -6.92
N PRO A 124 -12.86 -2.36 -6.45
CA PRO A 124 -14.31 -2.41 -6.54
C PRO A 124 -14.76 -1.99 -7.94
N ILE A 125 -15.53 -2.84 -8.62
CA ILE A 125 -16.05 -2.60 -9.97
C ILE A 125 -17.58 -2.54 -9.96
N GLY A 126 -18.13 -1.65 -10.76
CA GLY A 126 -19.57 -1.47 -10.93
C GLY A 126 -20.28 -0.82 -9.73
N THR A 127 -21.57 -0.63 -9.83
CA THR A 127 -22.44 -0.01 -8.81
C THR A 127 -22.50 -0.83 -7.52
N GLU A 128 -22.42 -2.16 -7.64
CA GLU A 128 -22.40 -3.09 -6.51
C GLU A 128 -21.02 -3.18 -5.82
N LYS A 129 -19.99 -2.49 -6.36
CA LYS A 129 -18.63 -2.48 -5.83
C LYS A 129 -18.06 -3.90 -5.62
N ARG A 130 -18.33 -4.82 -6.57
CA ARG A 130 -17.80 -6.17 -6.53
C ARG A 130 -16.30 -6.17 -6.74
N ARG A 131 -15.59 -7.09 -6.08
CA ARG A 131 -14.12 -7.09 -5.98
C ARG A 131 -13.48 -8.01 -7.01
N TYR A 132 -12.59 -7.42 -7.82
CA TYR A 132 -11.81 -8.14 -8.84
C TYR A 132 -10.32 -7.84 -8.68
N LEU A 133 -9.47 -8.83 -8.96
CA LEU A 133 -8.01 -8.68 -8.93
C LEU A 133 -7.55 -8.03 -10.25
N ILE A 134 -7.63 -6.72 -10.31
CA ILE A 134 -7.29 -5.93 -11.52
C ILE A 134 -5.79 -5.69 -11.60
N GLU A 135 -5.14 -5.45 -10.46
CA GLU A 135 -3.71 -5.12 -10.36
C GLU A 135 -3.00 -6.11 -9.43
N PRO A 136 -2.55 -7.28 -9.93
CA PRO A 136 -1.88 -8.24 -9.08
C PRO A 136 -0.51 -7.72 -8.64
N HIS A 137 -0.40 -7.37 -7.36
CA HIS A 137 0.85 -6.97 -6.71
C HIS A 137 1.55 -8.16 -6.08
N GLY A 138 2.87 -8.29 -6.30
CA GLY A 138 3.69 -9.29 -5.64
C GLY A 138 4.10 -8.87 -4.22
N ILE A 139 4.47 -7.62 -4.08
CA ILE A 139 4.78 -6.94 -2.79
C ILE A 139 4.43 -5.47 -2.88
N ILE A 140 4.26 -4.86 -1.71
CA ILE A 140 4.23 -3.41 -1.54
C ILE A 140 5.47 -3.01 -0.74
N LEU A 141 6.19 -2.00 -1.23
CA LEU A 141 7.37 -1.44 -0.57
C LEU A 141 7.03 -0.03 -0.08
N GLY A 142 6.93 0.12 1.23
CA GLY A 142 6.74 1.42 1.89
C GLY A 142 8.08 2.06 2.26
N ILE A 143 8.32 3.29 1.83
CA ILE A 143 9.50 4.06 2.17
C ILE A 143 9.03 5.38 2.79
N PRO A 144 9.29 5.64 4.09
CA PRO A 144 9.00 6.93 4.69
C PRO A 144 9.88 8.01 4.05
N LEU A 145 9.28 9.14 3.67
CA LEU A 145 9.99 10.22 2.98
C LEU A 145 10.51 11.29 3.94
N ASN A 146 9.88 11.43 5.10
CA ASN A 146 10.25 12.40 6.13
C ASN A 146 10.16 11.79 7.52
N ASN A 147 10.75 12.46 8.50
CA ASN A 147 10.65 12.09 9.90
C ASN A 147 9.29 12.54 10.44
N THR A 148 8.59 11.63 11.10
CA THR A 148 7.29 11.89 11.71
C THR A 148 7.29 11.42 13.16
N HIS A 149 6.40 11.98 13.99
CA HIS A 149 6.18 11.45 15.33
C HIS A 149 5.29 10.18 15.27
N SER A 150 5.32 9.37 16.34
CA SER A 150 4.64 8.08 16.41
C SER A 150 3.12 8.12 16.17
N GLY A 151 2.48 9.28 16.40
CA GLY A 151 1.05 9.48 16.13
C GLY A 151 0.69 9.88 14.70
N ALA A 152 1.65 9.98 13.78
CA ALA A 152 1.43 10.48 12.41
C ALA A 152 0.97 9.37 11.45
N SER A 153 -0.13 8.71 11.75
CA SER A 153 -0.76 7.67 10.91
C SER A 153 0.20 6.56 10.47
N PRO A 154 0.79 5.83 11.41
CA PRO A 154 1.69 4.72 11.12
C PRO A 154 1.00 3.63 10.31
N ILE A 155 1.76 2.83 9.58
CA ILE A 155 1.23 1.64 8.89
C ILE A 155 0.77 0.64 9.94
N VAL A 156 -0.42 0.07 9.73
CA VAL A 156 -0.96 -1.01 10.55
C VAL A 156 -1.13 -2.25 9.70
N VAL A 157 -0.66 -3.38 10.20
CA VAL A 157 -0.78 -4.68 9.56
C VAL A 157 -1.44 -5.69 10.50
N TRP A 158 -2.07 -6.72 9.94
CA TRP A 158 -2.51 -7.92 10.66
C TRP A 158 -1.54 -9.04 10.37
N GLU A 159 -0.69 -9.39 11.35
CA GLU A 159 0.33 -10.43 11.20
C GLU A 159 -0.32 -11.78 10.86
N GLY A 160 0.18 -12.43 9.81
CA GLY A 160 -0.37 -13.69 9.30
C GLY A 160 -1.53 -13.56 8.30
N SER A 161 -2.11 -12.36 8.13
CA SER A 161 -3.25 -12.15 7.22
C SER A 161 -2.98 -12.56 5.77
N HIS A 162 -1.74 -12.42 5.30
CA HIS A 162 -1.31 -12.83 3.96
C HIS A 162 -1.48 -14.34 3.72
N LEU A 163 -1.33 -15.18 4.76
CA LEU A 163 -1.52 -16.63 4.67
C LEU A 163 -3.01 -16.97 4.51
N ILE A 164 -3.87 -16.30 5.27
CA ILE A 164 -5.33 -16.45 5.19
C ILE A 164 -5.81 -16.01 3.79
N MET A 165 -5.42 -14.80 3.35
CA MET A 165 -5.78 -14.27 2.03
C MET A 165 -5.30 -15.19 0.91
N LYS A 166 -4.04 -15.64 0.97
CA LYS A 166 -3.48 -16.58 0.00
C LYS A 166 -4.28 -17.87 -0.06
N LYS A 167 -4.60 -18.48 1.08
CA LYS A 167 -5.38 -19.74 1.14
C LYS A 167 -6.75 -19.56 0.49
N GLU A 168 -7.50 -18.54 0.87
CA GLU A 168 -8.85 -18.31 0.37
C GLU A 168 -8.86 -17.95 -1.12
N PHE A 169 -7.98 -17.06 -1.58
CA PHE A 169 -7.91 -16.71 -3.00
C PHE A 169 -7.42 -17.86 -3.87
N SER A 170 -6.43 -18.63 -3.42
CA SER A 170 -5.94 -19.78 -4.17
C SER A 170 -7.02 -20.84 -4.38
N SER A 171 -8.00 -20.96 -3.49
CA SER A 171 -9.11 -21.92 -3.64
C SER A 171 -9.94 -21.69 -4.91
N LEU A 172 -10.01 -20.43 -5.36
CA LEU A 172 -10.69 -20.06 -6.61
C LEU A 172 -9.70 -19.87 -7.78
N LEU A 173 -8.64 -19.10 -7.55
CA LEU A 173 -7.74 -18.67 -8.63
C LEU A 173 -6.88 -19.80 -9.19
N SER A 174 -6.61 -20.85 -8.41
CA SER A 174 -5.87 -22.04 -8.92
C SER A 174 -6.64 -22.85 -9.98
N LYS A 175 -7.94 -22.63 -10.10
CA LYS A 175 -8.83 -23.34 -11.05
C LYS A 175 -8.86 -22.70 -12.43
N VAL A 176 -8.25 -21.53 -12.58
CA VAL A 176 -8.25 -20.73 -13.82
C VAL A 176 -6.85 -20.21 -14.12
N PRO A 177 -6.52 -19.98 -15.40
CA PRO A 177 -5.23 -19.43 -15.77
C PRO A 177 -5.07 -17.99 -15.24
N PRO A 178 -3.83 -17.55 -14.92
CA PRO A 178 -3.58 -16.20 -14.38
C PRO A 178 -4.12 -15.05 -15.25
N SER A 179 -4.21 -15.24 -16.56
CA SER A 179 -4.79 -14.25 -17.49
C SER A 179 -6.27 -13.96 -17.23
N SER A 180 -6.99 -14.90 -16.61
CA SER A 180 -8.42 -14.79 -16.30
C SER A 180 -8.70 -14.37 -14.85
N TRP A 181 -7.68 -14.16 -14.01
CA TRP A 181 -7.90 -13.79 -12.60
C TRP A 181 -8.67 -12.48 -12.44
N LYS A 182 -8.47 -11.52 -13.34
CA LYS A 182 -9.18 -10.23 -13.36
C LYS A 182 -10.69 -10.36 -13.59
N ASP A 183 -11.15 -11.49 -14.15
CA ASP A 183 -12.55 -11.75 -14.49
C ASP A 183 -13.29 -12.53 -13.38
N ILE A 184 -12.58 -12.96 -12.34
CA ILE A 184 -13.13 -13.72 -11.21
C ILE A 184 -13.60 -12.75 -10.13
N ASP A 185 -14.89 -12.88 -9.79
CA ASP A 185 -15.47 -12.15 -8.66
C ASP A 185 -14.98 -12.74 -7.33
N LEU A 186 -14.18 -11.99 -6.62
CA LEU A 186 -13.61 -12.36 -5.33
C LEU A 186 -14.38 -11.76 -4.14
N THR A 187 -15.54 -11.12 -4.35
CA THR A 187 -16.24 -10.33 -3.34
C THR A 187 -16.50 -11.12 -2.05
N ASP A 188 -17.15 -12.27 -2.17
CA ASP A 188 -17.56 -13.03 -0.99
C ASP A 188 -16.37 -13.75 -0.35
N THR A 189 -15.45 -14.26 -1.18
CA THR A 189 -14.18 -14.84 -0.71
C THR A 189 -13.38 -13.81 0.06
N TYR A 190 -13.26 -12.58 -0.46
CA TYR A 190 -12.56 -11.49 0.24
C TYR A 190 -13.26 -11.09 1.54
N LYS A 191 -14.58 -10.95 1.56
CA LYS A 191 -15.33 -10.62 2.78
C LYS A 191 -15.10 -11.67 3.87
N LYS A 192 -15.16 -12.95 3.51
CA LYS A 192 -14.90 -14.07 4.42
C LYS A 192 -13.46 -14.05 4.94
N ALA A 193 -12.49 -13.98 4.03
CA ALA A 193 -11.06 -13.94 4.38
C ALA A 193 -10.73 -12.75 5.29
N ARG A 194 -11.25 -11.56 4.95
CA ARG A 194 -11.03 -10.35 5.74
C ARG A 194 -11.61 -10.45 7.16
N ARG A 195 -12.81 -11.02 7.32
CA ARG A 195 -13.39 -11.28 8.65
C ARG A 195 -12.48 -12.19 9.45
N ASN A 196 -12.05 -13.31 8.85
CA ASN A 196 -11.14 -14.26 9.48
C ASN A 196 -9.80 -13.59 9.91
N CYS A 197 -9.25 -12.68 9.07
CA CYS A 197 -8.06 -11.93 9.45
C CYS A 197 -8.28 -11.08 10.71
N PHE A 198 -9.39 -10.36 10.79
CA PHE A 198 -9.68 -9.52 11.97
C PHE A 198 -9.94 -10.31 13.25
N GLU A 199 -10.44 -11.53 13.13
CA GLU A 199 -10.73 -12.43 14.26
C GLU A 199 -9.49 -13.19 14.75
N ASN A 200 -8.56 -13.53 13.86
CA ASN A 200 -7.49 -14.50 14.14
C ASN A 200 -6.06 -13.97 13.93
N CYS A 201 -5.88 -12.77 13.41
CA CYS A 201 -4.55 -12.18 13.22
C CYS A 201 -4.27 -11.10 14.26
N THR A 202 -3.01 -10.96 14.64
CA THR A 202 -2.57 -9.93 15.57
C THR A 202 -2.42 -8.59 14.87
N ARG A 203 -3.11 -7.55 15.36
CA ARG A 203 -2.93 -6.18 14.91
C ARG A 203 -1.57 -5.65 15.37
N LYS A 204 -0.75 -5.18 14.43
CA LYS A 204 0.58 -4.60 14.69
C LYS A 204 0.70 -3.23 14.05
N VAL A 205 1.09 -2.24 14.84
CA VAL A 205 1.51 -0.92 14.36
C VAL A 205 2.99 -1.02 13.98
N ILE A 206 3.32 -0.62 12.76
CA ILE A 206 4.69 -0.52 12.29
C ILE A 206 5.13 0.93 12.48
N GLU A 207 5.96 1.15 13.48
CA GLU A 207 6.54 2.47 13.75
C GLU A 207 7.67 2.71 12.75
N SER A 208 7.58 3.81 11.99
CA SER A 208 8.74 4.26 11.22
C SER A 208 9.87 4.57 12.21
N PRO A 209 11.07 4.04 12.01
CA PRO A 209 12.19 4.45 12.82
C PRO A 209 12.34 5.97 12.69
N VAL A 210 12.20 6.69 13.80
CA VAL A 210 12.53 8.11 13.86
C VAL A 210 13.99 8.20 13.44
N GLY A 211 14.26 8.82 12.30
CA GLY A 211 15.61 8.97 11.80
C GLY A 211 16.41 9.75 12.84
N THR A 212 17.31 9.07 13.52
CA THR A 212 18.41 9.72 14.23
C THR A 212 19.37 10.18 13.16
N GLY A 213 19.15 11.38 12.64
CA GLY A 213 20.09 12.11 11.83
C GLY A 213 20.60 13.29 12.60
#